data_f0a35c5487e43e85ea5ac6ac70c96e1e
#
_entry.id   f0a35c5487e43e85ea5ac6ac70c96e1e
#
_cell.length_a   1.000
_cell.length_b   1.000
_cell.length_c   1.000
_cell.angle_alpha   90.00
_cell.angle_beta   90.00
_cell.angle_gamma   90.00
#
_symmetry.space_group_name_H-M   'P 1'
#
loop_
_entity.id
_entity.type
_entity.pdbx_description
1 polymer ?
#
loop_
_entity_poly.entity_id
_entity_poly.type
_entity_poly.pdbx_seq_one_letter_code
_entity_poly.pdbx_strand_id
1 'polypeptide(L)'
;MRVLHVIARLNVGGTARYIAQLANELPKHGIETLVATGYVQGAEVEDPSAATIKLVRIKSLGRSINPVKDHLANRELQKMINEFKPDIIQSHTFKAGFIVRARKQSVPIVHTFHGHLLDDPEFSGFKARVITAIERRLAKKSSKLVSVGQRVADELVELNVGVKAQYISIAPGVKELSITPRTDALKNLGITDDGRPIIGWIARVTGVKNPMRALDVARAIPTAHFVMAGGGDLLEEVKEAAPSNVSVIGWAKAEDLFGVSDLILSTSENEGMPIALIEAQLAGKPVVATDVGGVSEVIADHETGLVTNKNAGSIAAALNSLILDTQKRTQMGAIAASRARALFSVEQMINAHVSLYKSIVK
;
A
#
# COMPACT_ATOMS: atom_id res chain seq x y z
N MET A 1 12.97 3.83 24.75
CA MET A 1 13.35 2.91 23.64
C MET A 1 13.53 3.70 22.38
N ARG A 2 14.54 3.37 21.56
CA ARG A 2 14.82 4.05 20.28
C ARG A 2 14.70 3.07 19.12
N VAL A 3 13.94 3.44 18.10
CA VAL A 3 13.73 2.62 16.90
C VAL A 3 14.20 3.38 15.67
N LEU A 4 15.11 2.75 14.90
CA LEU A 4 15.58 3.26 13.63
C LEU A 4 14.80 2.58 12.49
N HIS A 5 13.96 3.33 11.80
CA HIS A 5 13.30 2.87 10.59
C HIS A 5 14.20 3.11 9.37
N VAL A 6 14.36 2.10 8.51
CA VAL A 6 15.18 2.21 7.29
C VAL A 6 14.35 1.87 6.07
N ILE A 7 14.26 2.79 5.13
CA ILE A 7 13.56 2.60 3.84
C ILE A 7 14.40 3.17 2.70
N ALA A 8 14.33 2.55 1.53
CA ALA A 8 15.11 3.01 0.37
C ALA A 8 14.73 4.43 -0.07
N ARG A 9 13.44 4.76 -0.08
CA ARG A 9 12.90 6.08 -0.41
C ARG A 9 11.44 6.19 0.05
N LEU A 10 10.99 7.42 0.26
CA LEU A 10 9.61 7.77 0.65
C LEU A 10 8.86 8.33 -0.57
N ASN A 11 8.60 7.50 -1.58
CA ASN A 11 7.77 7.89 -2.72
C ASN A 11 6.27 7.80 -2.36
N VAL A 12 5.45 8.62 -3.04
CA VAL A 12 3.99 8.64 -2.85
C VAL A 12 3.42 7.23 -2.83
N GLY A 13 2.69 6.90 -1.76
CA GLY A 13 2.04 5.60 -1.58
C GLY A 13 1.93 5.13 -0.15
N GLY A 14 1.26 3.99 0.02
CA GLY A 14 0.91 3.44 1.33
C GLY A 14 2.10 3.19 2.26
N THR A 15 3.24 2.75 1.73
CA THR A 15 4.44 2.48 2.53
C THR A 15 5.00 3.74 3.18
N ALA A 16 5.05 4.87 2.46
CA ALA A 16 5.53 6.13 3.02
C ALA A 16 4.60 6.62 4.15
N ARG A 17 3.29 6.58 3.92
CA ARG A 17 2.28 6.93 4.93
C ARG A 17 2.35 6.04 6.17
N TYR A 18 2.52 4.73 5.99
CA TYR A 18 2.70 3.77 7.08
C TYR A 18 3.90 4.15 7.97
N ILE A 19 5.06 4.44 7.37
CA ILE A 19 6.28 4.81 8.10
C ILE A 19 6.11 6.17 8.78
N ALA A 20 5.49 7.13 8.10
CA ALA A 20 5.24 8.45 8.68
C ALA A 20 4.30 8.36 9.90
N GLN A 21 3.30 7.51 9.86
CA GLN A 21 2.43 7.26 11.02
C GLN A 21 3.22 6.64 12.18
N LEU A 22 4.06 5.62 11.92
CA LEU A 22 4.92 5.06 12.97
C LEU A 22 5.82 6.14 13.56
N ALA A 23 6.49 6.93 12.73
CA ALA A 23 7.41 7.97 13.18
C ALA A 23 6.74 9.08 14.00
N ASN A 24 5.49 9.43 13.69
CA ASN A 24 4.74 10.47 14.38
C ASN A 24 4.02 9.98 15.65
N GLU A 25 3.55 8.73 15.67
CA GLU A 25 2.71 8.24 16.75
C GLU A 25 3.51 7.50 17.86
N LEU A 26 4.56 6.74 17.50
CA LEU A 26 5.37 6.01 18.47
C LEU A 26 6.00 6.87 19.57
N PRO A 27 6.42 8.15 19.31
CA PRO A 27 6.93 9.03 20.36
C PRO A 27 5.91 9.28 21.49
N LYS A 28 4.61 9.27 21.21
CA LYS A 28 3.55 9.40 22.22
C LYS A 28 3.51 8.20 23.20
N HIS A 29 4.10 7.08 22.80
CA HIS A 29 4.24 5.86 23.60
C HIS A 29 5.66 5.71 24.21
N GLY A 30 6.46 6.77 24.26
CA GLY A 30 7.81 6.77 24.83
C GLY A 30 8.85 6.06 23.96
N ILE A 31 8.60 5.95 22.65
CA ILE A 31 9.50 5.33 21.68
C ILE A 31 10.05 6.41 20.74
N GLU A 32 11.31 6.81 20.95
CA GLU A 32 11.99 7.75 20.05
C GLU A 32 12.22 7.08 18.68
N THR A 33 11.86 7.78 17.59
CA THR A 33 11.99 7.27 16.22
C THR A 33 12.88 8.15 15.38
N LEU A 34 13.63 7.52 14.48
CA LEU A 34 14.39 8.18 13.42
C LEU A 34 14.19 7.40 12.12
N VAL A 35 13.94 8.11 11.02
CA VAL A 35 13.79 7.48 9.70
C VAL A 35 15.02 7.74 8.86
N ALA A 36 15.72 6.67 8.45
CA ALA A 36 16.83 6.70 7.52
C ALA A 36 16.33 6.37 6.11
N THR A 37 16.50 7.28 5.16
CA THR A 37 15.96 7.13 3.81
C THR A 37 16.89 7.74 2.76
N GLY A 38 16.87 7.21 1.55
CA GLY A 38 17.48 7.85 0.37
C GLY A 38 16.58 8.93 -0.23
N TYR A 39 16.79 9.19 -1.52
CA TYR A 39 16.03 10.16 -2.31
C TYR A 39 15.17 9.43 -3.35
N VAL A 40 14.02 10.01 -3.70
CA VAL A 40 13.26 9.63 -4.90
C VAL A 40 14.06 9.96 -6.16
N GLN A 41 13.86 9.23 -7.23
CA GLN A 41 14.62 9.35 -8.47
C GLN A 41 13.72 9.31 -9.70
N GLY A 42 14.14 9.98 -10.76
CA GLY A 42 13.41 10.02 -12.03
C GLY A 42 12.05 10.70 -11.90
N ALA A 43 11.00 10.08 -12.38
CA ALA A 43 9.62 10.57 -12.31
C ALA A 43 8.91 10.29 -10.97
N GLU A 44 9.60 9.70 -9.98
CA GLU A 44 9.02 9.47 -8.65
C GLU A 44 8.85 10.79 -7.89
N VAL A 45 7.73 10.91 -7.18
CA VAL A 45 7.41 12.07 -6.33
C VAL A 45 7.53 11.65 -4.87
N GLU A 46 8.20 12.46 -4.06
CA GLU A 46 8.29 12.21 -2.62
C GLU A 46 6.93 12.44 -1.95
N ASP A 47 6.57 11.53 -1.05
CA ASP A 47 5.31 11.64 -0.31
C ASP A 47 5.36 12.85 0.64
N PRO A 48 4.33 13.72 0.64
CA PRO A 48 4.28 14.90 1.52
C PRO A 48 4.46 14.57 3.01
N SER A 49 4.10 13.36 3.43
CA SER A 49 4.30 12.92 4.82
C SER A 49 5.78 12.87 5.24
N ALA A 50 6.72 12.81 4.29
CA ALA A 50 8.15 12.88 4.59
C ALA A 50 8.54 14.19 5.29
N ALA A 51 7.83 15.29 5.03
CA ALA A 51 8.08 16.58 5.67
C ALA A 51 7.60 16.65 7.14
N THR A 52 6.80 15.69 7.59
CA THR A 52 6.22 15.66 8.94
C THR A 52 7.02 14.85 9.95
N ILE A 53 8.11 14.21 9.54
CA ILE A 53 8.84 13.23 10.36
C ILE A 53 10.34 13.61 10.51
N LYS A 54 10.94 13.18 11.61
CA LYS A 54 12.39 13.28 11.80
C LYS A 54 13.09 12.26 10.92
N LEU A 55 13.77 12.70 9.88
CA LEU A 55 14.48 11.84 8.94
C LEU A 55 15.92 12.25 8.72
N VAL A 56 16.76 11.29 8.32
CA VAL A 56 18.15 11.49 7.88
C VAL A 56 18.32 10.83 6.52
N ARG A 57 19.01 11.54 5.62
CA ARG A 57 19.26 11.07 4.25
C ARG A 57 20.54 10.26 4.15
N ILE A 58 20.40 9.07 3.58
CA ILE A 58 21.51 8.22 3.14
C ILE A 58 21.70 8.44 1.64
N LYS A 59 22.73 9.20 1.26
CA LYS A 59 22.94 9.64 -0.13
C LYS A 59 23.11 8.49 -1.11
N SER A 60 23.74 7.42 -0.66
CA SER A 60 24.01 6.23 -1.51
C SER A 60 22.86 5.23 -1.56
N LEU A 61 21.79 5.42 -0.75
CA LEU A 61 20.65 4.52 -0.71
C LEU A 61 19.63 4.85 -1.83
N GLY A 62 19.42 3.92 -2.74
CA GLY A 62 18.52 4.06 -3.88
C GLY A 62 17.69 2.80 -4.13
N ARG A 63 16.83 2.82 -5.16
CA ARG A 63 15.97 1.69 -5.55
C ARG A 63 16.77 0.51 -6.14
N SER A 64 17.68 0.82 -7.06
CA SER A 64 18.40 -0.19 -7.85
C SER A 64 19.50 -0.89 -7.02
N ILE A 65 19.78 -2.14 -7.35
CA ILE A 65 20.91 -2.88 -6.81
C ILE A 65 22.18 -2.37 -7.49
N ASN A 66 23.10 -1.82 -6.69
CA ASN A 66 24.41 -1.35 -7.16
C ASN A 66 25.44 -1.64 -6.07
N PRO A 67 26.37 -2.59 -6.28
CA PRO A 67 27.28 -3.05 -5.24
C PRO A 67 28.11 -1.93 -4.58
N VAL A 68 28.55 -0.95 -5.38
CA VAL A 68 29.37 0.18 -4.87
C VAL A 68 28.51 1.10 -4.01
N LYS A 69 27.34 1.55 -4.55
CA LYS A 69 26.42 2.40 -3.80
C LYS A 69 25.88 1.67 -2.56
N ASP A 70 25.62 0.37 -2.65
CA ASP A 70 25.13 -0.45 -1.54
C ASP A 70 26.15 -0.57 -0.42
N HIS A 71 27.43 -0.70 -0.77
CA HIS A 71 28.51 -0.68 0.21
C HIS A 71 28.62 0.68 0.90
N LEU A 72 28.55 1.79 0.15
CA LEU A 72 28.54 3.14 0.70
C LEU A 72 27.32 3.40 1.58
N ALA A 73 26.12 3.02 1.12
CA ALA A 73 24.89 3.13 1.90
C ALA A 73 24.97 2.38 3.23
N ASN A 74 25.59 1.19 3.21
CA ASN A 74 25.82 0.42 4.44
C ASN A 74 26.76 1.16 5.40
N ARG A 75 27.86 1.78 4.90
CA ARG A 75 28.76 2.58 5.75
C ARG A 75 28.09 3.80 6.35
N GLU A 76 27.31 4.54 5.55
CA GLU A 76 26.52 5.68 6.04
C GLU A 76 25.50 5.24 7.10
N LEU A 77 24.83 4.10 6.89
CA LEU A 77 23.89 3.51 7.84
C LEU A 77 24.59 3.12 9.16
N GLN A 78 25.76 2.47 9.10
CA GLN A 78 26.52 2.10 10.32
C GLN A 78 26.92 3.33 11.15
N LYS A 79 27.34 4.42 10.48
CA LYS A 79 27.62 5.68 11.17
C LYS A 79 26.39 6.19 11.93
N MET A 80 25.24 6.20 11.27
CA MET A 80 23.96 6.61 11.86
C MET A 80 23.54 5.71 13.02
N ILE A 81 23.70 4.39 12.90
CA ILE A 81 23.43 3.44 13.99
C ILE A 81 24.29 3.76 15.21
N ASN A 82 25.57 4.05 15.01
CA ASN A 82 26.50 4.40 16.10
C ASN A 82 26.15 5.73 16.77
N GLU A 83 25.64 6.72 16.02
CA GLU A 83 25.23 8.02 16.52
C GLU A 83 23.87 7.96 17.23
N PHE A 84 22.87 7.35 16.61
CA PHE A 84 21.50 7.25 17.15
C PHE A 84 21.38 6.21 18.26
N LYS A 85 22.22 5.15 18.23
CA LYS A 85 22.22 4.02 19.19
C LYS A 85 20.80 3.44 19.36
N PRO A 86 20.17 2.90 18.30
CA PRO A 86 18.86 2.34 18.38
C PRO A 86 18.84 1.06 19.23
N ASP A 87 17.72 0.79 19.89
CA ASP A 87 17.43 -0.49 20.54
C ASP A 87 16.91 -1.53 19.53
N ILE A 88 16.27 -1.06 18.44
CA ILE A 88 15.73 -1.89 17.36
C ILE A 88 16.01 -1.18 16.03
N ILE A 89 16.35 -1.96 14.98
CA ILE A 89 16.36 -1.49 13.60
C ILE A 89 15.18 -2.15 12.88
N GLN A 90 14.24 -1.35 12.36
CA GLN A 90 13.16 -1.83 11.51
C GLN A 90 13.39 -1.42 10.07
N SER A 91 13.60 -2.39 9.20
CA SER A 91 13.76 -2.17 7.76
C SER A 91 12.46 -2.42 7.00
N HIS A 92 12.21 -1.61 5.97
CA HIS A 92 11.01 -1.66 5.15
C HIS A 92 11.37 -1.88 3.69
N THR A 93 10.66 -2.77 3.01
CA THR A 93 10.88 -3.17 1.62
C THR A 93 12.21 -3.89 1.36
N PHE A 94 12.32 -4.55 0.21
CA PHE A 94 13.46 -5.40 -0.14
C PHE A 94 14.81 -4.69 -0.03
N LYS A 95 14.95 -3.51 -0.68
CA LYS A 95 16.26 -2.84 -0.80
C LYS A 95 16.83 -2.39 0.55
N ALA A 96 16.03 -1.75 1.39
CA ALA A 96 16.46 -1.37 2.73
C ALA A 96 16.71 -2.60 3.60
N GLY A 97 15.82 -3.60 3.48
CA GLY A 97 15.99 -4.90 4.15
C GLY A 97 17.31 -5.59 3.78
N PHE A 98 17.70 -5.54 2.51
CA PHE A 98 18.98 -6.06 2.06
C PHE A 98 20.16 -5.31 2.71
N ILE A 99 20.16 -3.97 2.67
CA ILE A 99 21.25 -3.14 3.22
C ILE A 99 21.40 -3.37 4.74
N VAL A 100 20.29 -3.36 5.49
CA VAL A 100 20.31 -3.57 6.95
C VAL A 100 20.78 -4.98 7.32
N ARG A 101 20.26 -6.00 6.63
CA ARG A 101 20.49 -7.42 6.95
C ARG A 101 21.74 -8.00 6.26
N ALA A 102 22.41 -7.26 5.35
CA ALA A 102 23.64 -7.71 4.71
C ALA A 102 24.76 -7.97 5.74
N ARG A 103 24.82 -7.17 6.80
CA ARG A 103 25.76 -7.33 7.93
C ARG A 103 25.05 -7.78 9.20
N LYS A 104 25.81 -8.38 10.11
CA LYS A 104 25.34 -8.65 11.47
C LYS A 104 25.23 -7.32 12.21
N GLN A 105 24.09 -7.07 12.84
CA GLN A 105 23.86 -5.92 13.70
C GLN A 105 24.00 -6.33 15.17
N SER A 106 24.34 -5.36 16.03
CA SER A 106 24.43 -5.56 17.50
C SER A 106 23.05 -5.54 18.19
N VAL A 107 22.04 -5.05 17.48
CA VAL A 107 20.66 -4.90 18.00
C VAL A 107 19.68 -5.74 17.17
N PRO A 108 18.52 -6.09 17.74
CA PRO A 108 17.48 -6.83 17.03
C PRO A 108 17.04 -6.13 15.75
N ILE A 109 16.79 -6.95 14.71
CA ILE A 109 16.25 -6.47 13.43
C ILE A 109 14.81 -6.94 13.28
N VAL A 110 13.91 -6.01 13.02
CA VAL A 110 12.56 -6.26 12.49
C VAL A 110 12.58 -5.95 11.00
N HIS A 111 11.98 -6.80 10.18
CA HIS A 111 11.80 -6.47 8.76
C HIS A 111 10.34 -6.51 8.38
N THR A 112 9.87 -5.46 7.69
CA THR A 112 8.47 -5.32 7.27
C THR A 112 8.31 -5.51 5.77
N PHE A 113 7.48 -6.50 5.42
CA PHE A 113 7.01 -6.73 4.06
C PHE A 113 5.70 -5.95 3.85
N HIS A 114 5.71 -4.99 2.93
CA HIS A 114 4.55 -4.21 2.49
C HIS A 114 3.83 -4.83 1.28
N GLY A 115 3.97 -6.08 1.04
CA GLY A 115 3.73 -6.92 -0.09
C GLY A 115 5.04 -7.60 -0.47
N HIS A 116 5.02 -8.61 -1.30
CA HIS A 116 6.26 -9.23 -1.78
C HIS A 116 6.43 -8.99 -3.29
N LEU A 117 7.69 -8.95 -3.71
CA LEU A 117 8.04 -8.62 -5.10
C LEU A 117 7.79 -9.77 -6.09
N LEU A 118 7.44 -10.97 -5.60
CA LEU A 118 7.42 -12.20 -6.39
C LEU A 118 6.23 -12.29 -7.35
N ASP A 119 5.16 -11.54 -7.05
CA ASP A 119 3.98 -11.40 -7.93
C ASP A 119 4.04 -10.13 -8.78
N ASP A 120 5.11 -9.35 -8.67
CA ASP A 120 5.32 -8.19 -9.53
C ASP A 120 5.83 -8.67 -10.90
N PRO A 121 5.15 -8.34 -12.00
CA PRO A 121 5.58 -8.73 -13.35
C PRO A 121 7.03 -8.36 -13.69
N GLU A 122 7.56 -7.29 -13.10
CA GLU A 122 8.97 -6.89 -13.27
C GLU A 122 9.98 -7.89 -12.67
N PHE A 123 9.54 -8.74 -11.74
CA PHE A 123 10.37 -9.71 -11.00
C PHE A 123 10.03 -11.16 -11.32
N SER A 124 9.69 -11.49 -12.55
CA SER A 124 9.37 -12.85 -12.98
C SER A 124 10.62 -13.71 -13.25
N GLY A 125 10.44 -15.03 -13.29
CA GLY A 125 11.44 -15.98 -13.73
C GLY A 125 12.70 -16.05 -12.86
N PHE A 126 13.88 -15.91 -13.45
CA PHE A 126 15.17 -16.04 -12.77
C PHE A 126 15.39 -14.97 -11.70
N LYS A 127 14.95 -13.72 -11.94
CA LYS A 127 15.05 -12.62 -10.95
C LYS A 127 14.29 -12.93 -9.68
N ALA A 128 13.06 -13.44 -9.79
CA ALA A 128 12.26 -13.86 -8.64
C ALA A 128 12.96 -14.93 -7.80
N ARG A 129 13.55 -15.95 -8.44
CA ARG A 129 14.30 -17.02 -7.75
C ARG A 129 15.49 -16.47 -6.98
N VAL A 130 16.25 -15.56 -7.57
CA VAL A 130 17.42 -14.92 -6.92
C VAL A 130 16.97 -14.11 -5.71
N ILE A 131 15.94 -13.27 -5.85
CA ILE A 131 15.40 -12.45 -4.75
C ILE A 131 14.89 -13.34 -3.62
N THR A 132 14.14 -14.41 -3.93
CA THR A 132 13.66 -15.37 -2.93
C THR A 132 14.82 -16.03 -2.19
N ALA A 133 15.87 -16.45 -2.90
CA ALA A 133 17.05 -17.05 -2.28
C ALA A 133 17.79 -16.07 -1.35
N ILE A 134 17.84 -14.79 -1.73
CA ILE A 134 18.39 -13.72 -0.89
C ILE A 134 17.51 -13.53 0.35
N GLU A 135 16.19 -13.38 0.19
CA GLU A 135 15.27 -13.17 1.31
C GLU A 135 15.27 -14.35 2.29
N ARG A 136 15.34 -15.59 1.84
CA ARG A 136 15.51 -16.79 2.70
C ARG A 136 16.73 -16.69 3.61
N ARG A 137 17.85 -16.15 3.11
CA ARG A 137 19.07 -15.94 3.91
C ARG A 137 18.91 -14.76 4.87
N LEU A 138 18.28 -13.69 4.41
CA LEU A 138 18.10 -12.48 5.19
C LEU A 138 17.06 -12.65 6.31
N ALA A 139 16.02 -13.44 6.09
CA ALA A 139 15.02 -13.77 7.11
C ALA A 139 15.65 -14.38 8.36
N LYS A 140 16.67 -15.24 8.21
CA LYS A 140 17.41 -15.85 9.33
C LYS A 140 18.16 -14.85 10.20
N LYS A 141 18.38 -13.61 9.71
CA LYS A 141 19.03 -12.52 10.45
C LYS A 141 18.05 -11.56 11.12
N SER A 142 16.75 -11.78 10.92
CA SER A 142 15.71 -10.96 11.50
C SER A 142 15.18 -11.61 12.79
N SER A 143 15.03 -10.82 13.84
CA SER A 143 14.41 -11.26 15.10
C SER A 143 12.92 -11.51 14.90
N LYS A 144 12.26 -10.64 14.14
CA LYS A 144 10.87 -10.75 13.74
C LYS A 144 10.68 -10.24 12.31
N LEU A 145 9.66 -10.80 11.65
CA LEU A 145 9.19 -10.41 10.33
C LEU A 145 7.77 -9.87 10.49
N VAL A 146 7.54 -8.68 10.01
CA VAL A 146 6.20 -8.06 9.97
C VAL A 146 5.67 -8.16 8.55
N SER A 147 4.44 -8.61 8.39
CA SER A 147 3.69 -8.51 7.15
C SER A 147 2.52 -7.57 7.33
N VAL A 148 2.12 -6.87 6.29
CA VAL A 148 0.95 -5.97 6.35
C VAL A 148 -0.39 -6.72 6.28
N GLY A 149 -0.37 -8.02 5.96
CA GLY A 149 -1.51 -8.92 5.92
C GLY A 149 -1.09 -10.35 6.19
N GLN A 150 -2.01 -11.19 6.65
CA GLN A 150 -1.75 -12.59 6.96
C GLN A 150 -1.44 -13.40 5.70
N ARG A 151 -2.16 -13.15 4.61
CA ARG A 151 -1.91 -13.81 3.31
C ARG A 151 -0.49 -13.58 2.82
N VAL A 152 0.03 -12.37 2.93
CA VAL A 152 1.42 -12.05 2.58
C VAL A 152 2.41 -12.85 3.44
N ALA A 153 2.13 -13.03 4.74
CA ALA A 153 2.95 -13.87 5.61
C ALA A 153 2.93 -15.33 5.17
N ASP A 154 1.75 -15.88 4.90
CA ASP A 154 1.56 -17.28 4.54
C ASP A 154 2.27 -17.59 3.20
N GLU A 155 2.11 -16.75 2.19
CA GLU A 155 2.80 -16.85 0.89
C GLU A 155 4.33 -16.81 1.05
N LEU A 156 4.86 -15.93 1.90
CA LEU A 156 6.30 -15.87 2.17
C LEU A 156 6.81 -17.12 2.91
N VAL A 157 6.03 -17.66 3.83
CA VAL A 157 6.35 -18.94 4.54
C VAL A 157 6.35 -20.11 3.56
N GLU A 158 5.39 -20.21 2.65
CA GLU A 158 5.37 -21.22 1.59
C GLU A 158 6.60 -21.13 0.69
N LEU A 159 7.09 -19.93 0.45
CA LEU A 159 8.34 -19.68 -0.26
C LEU A 159 9.59 -19.92 0.60
N ASN A 160 9.46 -20.43 1.83
CA ASN A 160 10.54 -20.63 2.80
C ASN A 160 11.31 -19.34 3.15
N VAL A 161 10.68 -18.19 3.08
CA VAL A 161 11.21 -16.92 3.56
C VAL A 161 10.83 -16.77 5.04
N GLY A 162 11.70 -17.18 5.94
CA GLY A 162 11.43 -17.28 7.37
C GLY A 162 10.56 -18.47 7.75
N VAL A 163 10.09 -18.47 8.99
CA VAL A 163 9.19 -19.48 9.53
C VAL A 163 7.98 -18.81 10.19
N LYS A 164 6.85 -19.50 10.25
CA LYS A 164 5.57 -18.95 10.77
C LYS A 164 5.73 -18.24 12.13
N ALA A 165 6.51 -18.81 13.04
CA ALA A 165 6.75 -18.22 14.37
C ALA A 165 7.54 -16.90 14.38
N GLN A 166 8.18 -16.54 13.28
CA GLN A 166 8.85 -15.24 13.11
C GLN A 166 7.88 -14.14 12.68
N TYR A 167 6.77 -14.50 12.02
CA TYR A 167 5.84 -13.53 11.45
C TYR A 167 4.86 -12.98 12.48
N ILE A 168 4.58 -11.69 12.32
CA ILE A 168 3.47 -10.99 12.96
C ILE A 168 2.79 -10.17 11.86
N SER A 169 1.49 -10.41 11.65
CA SER A 169 0.71 -9.59 10.74
C SER A 169 0.24 -8.33 11.45
N ILE A 170 0.59 -7.15 10.92
CA ILE A 170 0.18 -5.85 11.42
C ILE A 170 -0.37 -5.05 10.25
N ALA A 171 -1.69 -4.94 10.17
CA ALA A 171 -2.36 -4.17 9.15
C ALA A 171 -1.99 -2.68 9.23
N PRO A 172 -1.96 -1.95 8.10
CA PRO A 172 -1.74 -0.51 8.11
C PRO A 172 -2.88 0.21 8.82
N GLY A 173 -2.53 1.19 9.65
CA GLY A 173 -3.49 2.14 10.19
C GLY A 173 -3.85 3.18 9.13
N VAL A 174 -5.12 3.45 8.97
CA VAL A 174 -5.62 4.43 8.00
C VAL A 174 -6.44 5.49 8.74
N LYS A 175 -6.13 6.76 8.50
CA LYS A 175 -6.90 7.87 9.03
C LYS A 175 -8.16 8.05 8.19
N GLU A 176 -9.28 8.32 8.84
CA GLU A 176 -10.50 8.70 8.13
C GLU A 176 -10.27 9.99 7.35
N LEU A 177 -10.79 10.03 6.14
CA LEU A 177 -10.76 11.20 5.27
C LEU A 177 -12.02 12.04 5.49
N SER A 178 -11.86 13.35 5.43
CA SER A 178 -13.00 14.28 5.38
C SER A 178 -13.55 14.30 3.95
N ILE A 179 -14.55 13.47 3.69
CA ILE A 179 -15.10 13.29 2.35
C ILE A 179 -15.75 14.57 1.85
N THR A 180 -15.33 15.03 0.68
CA THR A 180 -15.87 16.24 0.04
C THR A 180 -17.33 15.99 -0.38
N PRO A 181 -18.27 16.92 -0.09
CA PRO A 181 -19.64 16.82 -0.57
C PRO A 181 -19.70 16.64 -2.09
N ARG A 182 -20.63 15.80 -2.59
CA ARG A 182 -20.68 15.40 -4.01
C ARG A 182 -20.64 16.56 -4.99
N THR A 183 -21.39 17.65 -4.72
CA THR A 183 -21.45 18.83 -5.58
C THR A 183 -20.08 19.51 -5.72
N ASP A 184 -19.38 19.69 -4.59
CA ASP A 184 -18.06 20.32 -4.57
C ASP A 184 -17.01 19.40 -5.20
N ALA A 185 -17.09 18.10 -4.91
CA ALA A 185 -16.21 17.11 -5.47
C ALA A 185 -16.31 17.01 -7.00
N LEU A 186 -17.52 17.02 -7.57
CA LEU A 186 -17.75 17.10 -9.02
C LEU A 186 -17.05 18.33 -9.64
N LYS A 187 -17.23 19.49 -8.99
CA LYS A 187 -16.58 20.72 -9.42
C LYS A 187 -15.06 20.64 -9.34
N ASN A 188 -14.51 20.12 -8.23
CA ASN A 188 -13.07 20.00 -8.02
C ASN A 188 -12.41 19.06 -9.05
N LEU A 189 -13.13 18.01 -9.45
CA LEU A 189 -12.65 17.03 -10.43
C LEU A 189 -12.96 17.41 -11.89
N GLY A 190 -13.75 18.48 -12.12
CA GLY A 190 -14.20 18.85 -13.47
C GLY A 190 -15.12 17.80 -14.11
N ILE A 191 -15.90 17.08 -13.30
CA ILE A 191 -16.81 16.03 -13.76
C ILE A 191 -18.23 16.58 -13.84
N THR A 192 -18.91 16.34 -14.98
CA THR A 192 -20.33 16.64 -15.14
C THR A 192 -21.15 15.49 -14.60
N ASP A 193 -22.13 15.79 -13.74
CA ASP A 193 -23.10 14.79 -13.28
C ASP A 193 -24.20 14.63 -14.35
N ASP A 194 -24.17 13.51 -15.04
CA ASP A 194 -25.14 13.17 -16.09
C ASP A 194 -26.20 12.17 -15.59
N GLY A 195 -26.24 11.94 -14.27
CA GLY A 195 -27.16 11.03 -13.60
C GLY A 195 -26.77 9.55 -13.67
N ARG A 196 -25.67 9.21 -14.33
CA ARG A 196 -25.14 7.85 -14.32
C ARG A 196 -24.43 7.56 -13.00
N PRO A 197 -24.47 6.28 -12.53
CA PRO A 197 -23.63 5.85 -11.41
C PRO A 197 -22.14 6.10 -11.70
N ILE A 198 -21.42 6.65 -10.72
CA ILE A 198 -19.97 6.94 -10.85
C ILE A 198 -19.17 5.83 -10.18
N ILE A 199 -18.28 5.21 -10.95
CA ILE A 199 -17.33 4.21 -10.48
C ILE A 199 -15.95 4.86 -10.38
N GLY A 200 -15.44 5.00 -9.14
CA GLY A 200 -14.10 5.54 -8.91
C GLY A 200 -13.02 4.45 -9.03
N TRP A 201 -11.92 4.77 -9.67
CA TRP A 201 -10.69 3.99 -9.66
C TRP A 201 -9.55 4.89 -9.19
N ILE A 202 -8.82 4.51 -8.13
CA ILE A 202 -7.73 5.31 -7.56
C ILE A 202 -6.50 4.46 -7.31
N ALA A 203 -5.46 4.69 -8.09
CA ALA A 203 -4.18 3.99 -7.97
C ALA A 203 -3.10 4.70 -8.78
N ARG A 204 -1.83 4.26 -8.62
CA ARG A 204 -0.79 4.59 -9.60
C ARG A 204 -1.14 3.95 -10.95
N VAL A 205 -1.04 4.72 -12.03
CA VAL A 205 -1.34 4.24 -13.40
C VAL A 205 -0.13 3.45 -13.92
N THR A 206 0.01 2.21 -13.46
CA THR A 206 1.14 1.31 -13.74
C THR A 206 0.65 -0.11 -14.02
N GLY A 207 1.48 -0.94 -14.64
CA GLY A 207 1.13 -2.32 -15.01
C GLY A 207 0.60 -3.17 -13.86
N VAL A 208 1.16 -3.02 -12.63
CA VAL A 208 0.70 -3.78 -11.45
C VAL A 208 -0.71 -3.41 -11.02
N LYS A 209 -1.20 -2.20 -11.33
CA LYS A 209 -2.58 -1.77 -11.03
C LYS A 209 -3.56 -2.06 -12.17
N ASN A 210 -3.04 -2.45 -13.30
CA ASN A 210 -3.75 -2.87 -14.51
C ASN A 210 -4.91 -1.92 -14.90
N PRO A 211 -4.62 -0.64 -15.22
CA PRO A 211 -5.64 0.32 -15.63
C PRO A 211 -6.34 -0.07 -16.93
N MET A 212 -5.67 -0.83 -17.80
CA MET A 212 -6.28 -1.29 -19.06
C MET A 212 -7.45 -2.24 -18.80
N ARG A 213 -7.37 -3.12 -17.78
CA ARG A 213 -8.50 -3.94 -17.34
C ARG A 213 -9.67 -3.07 -16.85
N ALA A 214 -9.41 -1.95 -16.19
CA ALA A 214 -10.47 -1.02 -15.80
C ALA A 214 -11.18 -0.42 -17.03
N LEU A 215 -10.45 -0.11 -18.11
CA LEU A 215 -11.04 0.33 -19.38
C LEU A 215 -11.89 -0.77 -20.02
N ASP A 216 -11.44 -2.03 -20.00
CA ASP A 216 -12.23 -3.17 -20.51
C ASP A 216 -13.53 -3.35 -19.75
N VAL A 217 -13.49 -3.22 -18.42
CA VAL A 217 -14.67 -3.23 -17.56
C VAL A 217 -15.59 -2.05 -17.90
N ALA A 218 -15.06 -0.86 -18.12
CA ALA A 218 -15.85 0.32 -18.48
C ALA A 218 -16.54 0.16 -19.85
N ARG A 219 -15.87 -0.44 -20.84
CA ARG A 219 -16.49 -0.78 -22.14
C ARG A 219 -17.68 -1.72 -21.99
N ALA A 220 -17.63 -2.63 -21.01
CA ALA A 220 -18.72 -3.56 -20.74
C ALA A 220 -19.91 -2.92 -19.99
N ILE A 221 -19.74 -1.70 -19.42
CA ILE A 221 -20.78 -1.00 -18.64
C ILE A 221 -20.94 0.45 -19.15
N PRO A 222 -21.45 0.67 -20.36
CA PRO A 222 -21.60 2.02 -20.91
C PRO A 222 -22.61 2.90 -20.14
N THR A 223 -23.43 2.28 -19.31
CA THR A 223 -24.43 2.94 -18.46
C THR A 223 -23.86 3.55 -17.17
N ALA A 224 -22.57 3.34 -16.88
CA ALA A 224 -21.88 3.97 -15.75
C ALA A 224 -20.79 4.91 -16.25
N HIS A 225 -20.46 5.92 -15.42
CA HIS A 225 -19.33 6.81 -15.64
C HIS A 225 -18.15 6.36 -14.78
N PHE A 226 -17.02 6.10 -15.39
CA PHE A 226 -15.80 5.73 -14.66
C PHE A 226 -14.89 6.95 -14.50
N VAL A 227 -14.44 7.22 -13.28
CA VAL A 227 -13.51 8.31 -12.97
C VAL A 227 -12.23 7.69 -12.46
N MET A 228 -11.16 7.80 -13.25
CA MET A 228 -9.86 7.22 -12.96
C MET A 228 -8.89 8.31 -12.48
N ALA A 229 -8.48 8.21 -11.20
CA ALA A 229 -7.54 9.12 -10.56
C ALA A 229 -6.19 8.46 -10.30
N GLY A 230 -5.11 9.17 -10.64
CA GLY A 230 -3.74 8.76 -10.40
C GLY A 230 -2.80 9.16 -11.53
N GLY A 231 -1.51 8.96 -11.31
CA GLY A 231 -0.45 9.17 -12.28
C GLY A 231 0.49 7.98 -12.35
N GLY A 232 1.25 7.88 -13.39
CA GLY A 232 2.20 6.77 -13.62
C GLY A 232 2.64 6.70 -15.08
N ASP A 233 3.46 5.71 -15.35
CA ASP A 233 4.09 5.46 -16.66
C ASP A 233 3.11 5.11 -17.79
N LEU A 234 1.93 4.57 -17.43
CA LEU A 234 0.88 4.22 -18.40
C LEU A 234 -0.20 5.32 -18.56
N LEU A 235 -0.03 6.52 -17.96
CA LEU A 235 -1.10 7.53 -17.92
C LEU A 235 -1.54 7.96 -19.31
N GLU A 236 -0.62 8.25 -20.22
CA GLU A 236 -0.95 8.73 -21.56
C GLU A 236 -1.57 7.61 -22.41
N GLU A 237 -1.07 6.37 -22.31
CA GLU A 237 -1.67 5.21 -22.98
C GLU A 237 -3.12 4.97 -22.53
N VAL A 238 -3.37 5.10 -21.21
CA VAL A 238 -4.72 4.96 -20.65
C VAL A 238 -5.65 6.07 -21.11
N LYS A 239 -5.17 7.31 -21.21
CA LYS A 239 -5.96 8.42 -21.76
C LYS A 239 -6.35 8.21 -23.22
N GLU A 240 -5.40 7.76 -24.05
CA GLU A 240 -5.63 7.50 -25.47
C GLU A 240 -6.61 6.32 -25.70
N ALA A 241 -6.55 5.29 -24.85
CA ALA A 241 -7.40 4.10 -24.95
C ALA A 241 -8.77 4.24 -24.27
N ALA A 242 -9.01 5.33 -23.52
CA ALA A 242 -10.20 5.51 -22.70
C ALA A 242 -11.47 5.61 -23.57
N PRO A 243 -12.52 4.80 -23.28
CA PRO A 243 -13.81 4.95 -23.92
C PRO A 243 -14.54 6.21 -23.42
N SER A 244 -15.60 6.62 -24.12
CA SER A 244 -16.33 7.88 -23.85
C SER A 244 -16.99 7.96 -22.47
N ASN A 245 -17.16 6.84 -21.78
CA ASN A 245 -17.70 6.78 -20.42
C ASN A 245 -16.59 6.74 -19.36
N VAL A 246 -15.33 7.06 -19.70
CA VAL A 246 -14.21 7.12 -18.76
C VAL A 246 -13.58 8.50 -18.75
N SER A 247 -13.44 9.10 -17.59
CA SER A 247 -12.66 10.31 -17.34
C SER A 247 -11.34 9.96 -16.65
N VAL A 248 -10.21 10.15 -17.31
CA VAL A 248 -8.86 9.97 -16.76
C VAL A 248 -8.35 11.32 -16.29
N ILE A 249 -8.44 11.60 -14.99
CA ILE A 249 -8.27 12.94 -14.42
C ILE A 249 -6.85 13.23 -13.89
N GLY A 250 -5.94 12.25 -13.94
CA GLY A 250 -4.61 12.41 -13.35
C GLY A 250 -4.64 12.38 -11.82
N TRP A 251 -3.68 13.05 -11.17
CA TRP A 251 -3.64 13.12 -9.71
C TRP A 251 -4.81 13.93 -9.17
N ALA A 252 -5.54 13.36 -8.23
CA ALA A 252 -6.65 13.99 -7.54
C ALA A 252 -6.65 13.64 -6.05
N LYS A 253 -7.38 14.41 -5.24
CA LYS A 253 -7.59 14.08 -3.84
C LYS A 253 -8.53 12.90 -3.71
N ALA A 254 -8.20 11.97 -2.82
CA ALA A 254 -9.03 10.80 -2.54
C ALA A 254 -10.41 11.21 -2.01
N GLU A 255 -10.46 12.28 -1.19
CA GLU A 255 -11.67 12.85 -0.61
C GLU A 255 -12.67 13.29 -1.68
N ASP A 256 -12.17 13.88 -2.77
CA ASP A 256 -13.01 14.32 -3.90
C ASP A 256 -13.50 13.11 -4.70
N LEU A 257 -12.60 12.14 -5.01
CA LEU A 257 -13.00 10.96 -5.76
C LEU A 257 -14.03 10.11 -4.99
N PHE A 258 -13.80 9.89 -3.69
CA PHE A 258 -14.79 9.17 -2.88
C PHE A 258 -16.08 9.97 -2.71
N GLY A 259 -16.02 11.32 -2.72
CA GLY A 259 -17.17 12.19 -2.68
C GLY A 259 -18.13 11.99 -3.86
N VAL A 260 -17.60 11.81 -5.08
CA VAL A 260 -18.41 11.60 -6.28
C VAL A 260 -18.80 10.14 -6.51
N SER A 261 -18.01 9.20 -6.03
CA SER A 261 -18.16 7.77 -6.39
C SER A 261 -19.34 7.12 -5.67
N ASP A 262 -20.05 6.26 -6.39
CA ASP A 262 -21.05 5.34 -5.83
C ASP A 262 -20.43 4.00 -5.43
N LEU A 263 -19.40 3.57 -6.17
CA LEU A 263 -18.62 2.34 -6.00
C LEU A 263 -17.16 2.61 -6.27
N ILE A 264 -16.27 1.80 -5.70
CA ILE A 264 -14.85 1.84 -6.02
C ILE A 264 -14.44 0.53 -6.69
N LEU A 265 -13.66 0.65 -7.77
CA LEU A 265 -13.09 -0.45 -8.53
C LEU A 265 -11.58 -0.55 -8.29
N SER A 266 -11.08 -1.77 -8.08
CA SER A 266 -9.66 -2.09 -8.14
C SER A 266 -9.42 -3.26 -9.08
N THR A 267 -8.44 -3.09 -9.99
CA THR A 267 -8.12 -4.06 -11.05
C THR A 267 -6.70 -4.61 -10.94
N SER A 268 -6.11 -4.54 -9.75
CA SER A 268 -4.69 -4.84 -9.51
C SER A 268 -4.32 -6.29 -9.84
N GLU A 269 -3.05 -6.49 -10.24
CA GLU A 269 -2.41 -7.80 -10.39
C GLU A 269 -1.83 -8.31 -9.07
N ASN A 270 -1.38 -7.37 -8.22
CA ASN A 270 -0.80 -7.67 -6.92
C ASN A 270 -1.05 -6.53 -5.92
N GLU A 271 -1.33 -6.88 -4.68
CA GLU A 271 -1.49 -5.96 -3.55
C GLU A 271 -0.84 -6.55 -2.29
N GLY A 272 -0.18 -5.71 -1.51
CA GLY A 272 0.17 -6.08 -0.14
C GLY A 272 -1.06 -5.97 0.76
N MET A 273 -1.35 -4.74 1.17
CA MET A 273 -2.61 -4.36 1.82
C MET A 273 -3.05 -3.05 1.16
N PRO A 274 -4.16 -3.05 0.38
CA PRO A 274 -4.53 -1.91 -0.45
C PRO A 274 -5.15 -0.77 0.37
N ILE A 275 -4.33 0.21 0.77
CA ILE A 275 -4.77 1.36 1.59
C ILE A 275 -5.93 2.12 0.94
N ALA A 276 -5.90 2.31 -0.38
CA ALA A 276 -6.99 3.00 -1.09
C ALA A 276 -8.35 2.30 -0.93
N LEU A 277 -8.37 0.97 -0.81
CA LEU A 277 -9.61 0.24 -0.56
C LEU A 277 -10.06 0.33 0.89
N ILE A 278 -9.12 0.44 1.84
CA ILE A 278 -9.45 0.73 3.24
C ILE A 278 -10.04 2.14 3.34
N GLU A 279 -9.43 3.14 2.70
CA GLU A 279 -9.93 4.51 2.63
C GLU A 279 -11.34 4.57 2.01
N ALA A 280 -11.56 3.83 0.92
CA ALA A 280 -12.87 3.72 0.29
C ALA A 280 -13.94 3.14 1.24
N GLN A 281 -13.60 2.06 1.96
CA GLN A 281 -14.50 1.47 2.94
C GLN A 281 -14.77 2.43 4.11
N LEU A 282 -13.76 3.13 4.64
CA LEU A 282 -13.93 4.16 5.66
C LEU A 282 -14.86 5.28 5.18
N ALA A 283 -14.82 5.61 3.89
CA ALA A 283 -15.74 6.56 3.24
C ALA A 283 -17.14 5.98 2.98
N GLY A 284 -17.43 4.76 3.42
CA GLY A 284 -18.71 4.11 3.19
C GLY A 284 -18.96 3.68 1.74
N LYS A 285 -17.91 3.51 0.95
CA LYS A 285 -18.02 3.09 -0.45
C LYS A 285 -17.77 1.59 -0.57
N PRO A 286 -18.74 0.81 -1.10
CA PRO A 286 -18.50 -0.59 -1.43
C PRO A 286 -17.44 -0.70 -2.51
N VAL A 287 -16.66 -1.77 -2.45
CA VAL A 287 -15.55 -2.00 -3.36
C VAL A 287 -15.79 -3.24 -4.19
N VAL A 288 -15.47 -3.18 -5.49
CA VAL A 288 -15.32 -4.37 -6.34
C VAL A 288 -13.84 -4.48 -6.69
N ALA A 289 -13.21 -5.61 -6.37
CA ALA A 289 -11.78 -5.76 -6.56
C ALA A 289 -11.39 -7.16 -7.02
N THR A 290 -10.25 -7.26 -7.72
CA THR A 290 -9.61 -8.54 -8.05
C THR A 290 -9.07 -9.21 -6.80
N ASP A 291 -9.20 -10.54 -6.68
CA ASP A 291 -8.65 -11.35 -5.58
C ASP A 291 -7.13 -11.49 -5.72
N VAL A 292 -6.41 -10.57 -5.09
CA VAL A 292 -4.94 -10.55 -5.10
C VAL A 292 -4.40 -10.08 -3.74
N GLY A 293 -3.34 -10.74 -3.27
CA GLY A 293 -2.67 -10.38 -2.02
C GLY A 293 -3.65 -10.15 -0.86
N GLY A 294 -3.51 -9.07 -0.12
CA GLY A 294 -4.34 -8.73 1.04
C GLY A 294 -5.73 -8.17 0.74
N VAL A 295 -6.24 -8.20 -0.50
CA VAL A 295 -7.57 -7.67 -0.84
C VAL A 295 -8.66 -8.36 -0.03
N SER A 296 -8.64 -9.69 0.09
CA SER A 296 -9.62 -10.46 0.87
C SER A 296 -9.54 -10.25 2.38
N GLU A 297 -8.46 -9.65 2.88
CA GLU A 297 -8.37 -9.22 4.28
C GLU A 297 -9.03 -7.86 4.49
N VAL A 298 -9.03 -7.00 3.47
CA VAL A 298 -9.70 -5.70 3.50
C VAL A 298 -11.19 -5.85 3.22
N ILE A 299 -11.56 -6.60 2.19
CA ILE A 299 -12.95 -6.77 1.76
C ILE A 299 -13.49 -8.10 2.32
N ALA A 300 -14.51 -8.03 3.16
CA ALA A 300 -15.35 -9.18 3.46
C ALA A 300 -16.30 -9.39 2.28
N ASP A 301 -16.02 -10.43 1.50
CA ASP A 301 -16.75 -10.69 0.25
C ASP A 301 -18.26 -10.85 0.50
N HIS A 302 -19.08 -10.25 -0.36
CA HIS A 302 -20.52 -10.12 -0.25
C HIS A 302 -21.06 -9.30 0.93
N GLU A 303 -20.21 -8.87 1.89
CA GLU A 303 -20.62 -8.06 3.05
C GLU A 303 -20.19 -6.59 2.91
N THR A 304 -18.93 -6.33 2.55
CA THR A 304 -18.35 -4.99 2.45
C THR A 304 -17.93 -4.60 1.03
N GLY A 305 -18.07 -5.50 0.10
CA GLY A 305 -17.71 -5.38 -1.30
C GLY A 305 -17.82 -6.73 -2.00
N LEU A 306 -17.31 -6.80 -3.22
CA LEU A 306 -17.25 -8.04 -3.98
C LEU A 306 -15.82 -8.32 -4.43
N VAL A 307 -15.34 -9.53 -4.18
CA VAL A 307 -14.05 -10.00 -4.62
C VAL A 307 -14.22 -10.88 -5.86
N THR A 308 -13.48 -10.60 -6.92
CA THR A 308 -13.64 -11.26 -8.21
C THR A 308 -12.33 -11.86 -8.73
N ASN A 309 -12.42 -12.77 -9.67
CA ASN A 309 -11.26 -13.14 -10.47
C ASN A 309 -10.81 -11.97 -11.38
N LYS A 310 -9.69 -12.11 -12.06
CA LYS A 310 -9.09 -11.07 -12.92
C LYS A 310 -9.77 -10.89 -14.29
N ASN A 311 -10.91 -11.54 -14.55
CA ASN A 311 -11.64 -11.44 -15.81
C ASN A 311 -12.51 -10.19 -15.82
N ALA A 312 -12.38 -9.34 -16.86
CA ALA A 312 -13.13 -8.09 -16.98
C ALA A 312 -14.66 -8.31 -16.98
N GLY A 313 -15.16 -9.40 -17.60
CA GLY A 313 -16.59 -9.75 -17.60
C GLY A 313 -17.11 -10.09 -16.19
N SER A 314 -16.32 -10.83 -15.40
CA SER A 314 -16.68 -11.15 -14.01
C SER A 314 -16.73 -9.88 -13.13
N ILE A 315 -15.78 -8.96 -13.32
CA ILE A 315 -15.73 -7.67 -12.61
C ILE A 315 -16.93 -6.81 -13.03
N ALA A 316 -17.24 -6.76 -14.34
CA ALA A 316 -18.40 -6.03 -14.86
C ALA A 316 -19.73 -6.57 -14.31
N ALA A 317 -19.89 -7.89 -14.23
CA ALA A 317 -21.08 -8.52 -13.65
C ALA A 317 -21.23 -8.16 -12.16
N ALA A 318 -20.13 -8.17 -11.38
CA ALA A 318 -20.12 -7.77 -9.98
C ALA A 318 -20.53 -6.30 -9.81
N LEU A 319 -19.94 -5.39 -10.60
CA LEU A 319 -20.30 -3.96 -10.58
C LEU A 319 -21.77 -3.75 -10.93
N ASN A 320 -22.28 -4.39 -12.00
CA ASN A 320 -23.66 -4.26 -12.42
C ASN A 320 -24.63 -4.70 -11.31
N SER A 321 -24.33 -5.77 -10.57
CA SER A 321 -25.17 -6.23 -9.47
C SER A 321 -25.35 -5.18 -8.36
N LEU A 322 -24.32 -4.33 -8.14
CA LEU A 322 -24.37 -3.26 -7.15
C LEU A 322 -24.90 -1.94 -7.75
N ILE A 323 -24.70 -1.70 -9.03
CA ILE A 323 -25.27 -0.54 -9.75
C ILE A 323 -26.78 -0.59 -9.71
N LEU A 324 -27.36 -1.77 -9.97
CA LEU A 324 -28.81 -1.98 -10.07
C LEU A 324 -29.51 -2.01 -8.70
N ASP A 325 -28.78 -2.26 -7.61
CA ASP A 325 -29.33 -2.38 -6.25
C ASP A 325 -28.75 -1.31 -5.31
N THR A 326 -29.37 -0.13 -5.32
CA THR A 326 -28.94 0.99 -4.46
C THR A 326 -29.08 0.69 -2.97
N GLN A 327 -30.09 -0.08 -2.56
CA GLN A 327 -30.29 -0.44 -1.16
C GLN A 327 -29.17 -1.34 -0.67
N LYS A 328 -28.84 -2.39 -1.42
CA LYS A 328 -27.71 -3.29 -1.13
C LYS A 328 -26.39 -2.53 -1.08
N ARG A 329 -26.16 -1.65 -2.06
CA ARG A 329 -24.97 -0.80 -2.13
C ARG A 329 -24.80 0.07 -0.88
N THR A 330 -25.86 0.74 -0.44
CA THR A 330 -25.85 1.60 0.75
C THR A 330 -25.60 0.79 2.02
N GLN A 331 -26.27 -0.36 2.18
CA GLN A 331 -26.08 -1.24 3.32
C GLN A 331 -24.64 -1.78 3.38
N MET A 332 -24.13 -2.26 2.25
CA MET A 332 -22.77 -2.76 2.11
C MET A 332 -21.74 -1.69 2.47
N GLY A 333 -21.92 -0.44 2.03
CA GLY A 333 -21.05 0.67 2.39
C GLY A 333 -21.05 1.00 3.88
N ALA A 334 -22.20 0.95 4.55
CA ALA A 334 -22.28 1.17 5.99
C ALA A 334 -21.55 0.07 6.79
N ILE A 335 -21.72 -1.20 6.39
CA ILE A 335 -20.98 -2.33 6.98
C ILE A 335 -19.49 -2.18 6.74
N ALA A 336 -19.09 -1.80 5.51
CA ALA A 336 -17.70 -1.57 5.13
C ALA A 336 -17.03 -0.52 6.03
N ALA A 337 -17.70 0.62 6.24
CA ALA A 337 -17.17 1.69 7.10
C ALA A 337 -16.99 1.23 8.55
N SER A 338 -17.98 0.54 9.11
CA SER A 338 -17.91 0.03 10.49
C SER A 338 -16.77 -0.96 10.66
N ARG A 339 -16.64 -1.94 9.73
CA ARG A 339 -15.57 -2.95 9.78
C ARG A 339 -14.20 -2.32 9.59
N ALA A 340 -14.05 -1.39 8.65
CA ALA A 340 -12.76 -0.74 8.40
C ALA A 340 -12.28 0.07 9.60
N ARG A 341 -13.15 0.80 10.30
CA ARG A 341 -12.82 1.49 11.56
C ARG A 341 -12.36 0.52 12.64
N ALA A 342 -13.00 -0.62 12.74
CA ALA A 342 -12.65 -1.64 13.74
C ALA A 342 -11.31 -2.32 13.47
N LEU A 343 -10.90 -2.50 12.22
CA LEU A 343 -9.73 -3.31 11.85
C LEU A 343 -8.49 -2.51 11.46
N PHE A 344 -8.67 -1.31 10.92
CA PHE A 344 -7.58 -0.55 10.29
C PHE A 344 -7.31 0.79 10.96
N SER A 345 -7.58 0.92 12.26
CA SER A 345 -7.27 2.15 12.98
C SER A 345 -5.76 2.35 13.17
N VAL A 346 -5.32 3.61 13.14
CA VAL A 346 -3.92 3.97 13.44
C VAL A 346 -3.52 3.48 14.82
N GLU A 347 -4.43 3.59 15.80
CA GLU A 347 -4.19 3.16 17.17
C GLU A 347 -3.87 1.65 17.26
N GLN A 348 -4.62 0.80 16.56
CA GLN A 348 -4.35 -0.64 16.54
C GLN A 348 -2.98 -0.96 15.94
N MET A 349 -2.63 -0.33 14.82
CA MET A 349 -1.32 -0.50 14.21
C MET A 349 -0.19 -0.11 15.17
N ILE A 350 -0.33 1.02 15.85
CA ILE A 350 0.67 1.52 16.78
C ILE A 350 0.78 0.62 18.01
N ASN A 351 -0.33 0.23 18.61
CA ASN A 351 -0.34 -0.67 19.77
C ASN A 351 0.29 -2.02 19.44
N ALA A 352 0.05 -2.56 18.25
CA ALA A 352 0.69 -3.79 17.79
C ALA A 352 2.21 -3.64 17.67
N HIS A 353 2.71 -2.51 17.12
CA HIS A 353 4.14 -2.24 17.05
C HIS A 353 4.78 -2.02 18.43
N VAL A 354 4.11 -1.29 19.32
CA VAL A 354 4.57 -1.09 20.71
C VAL A 354 4.73 -2.43 21.41
N SER A 355 3.72 -3.32 21.28
CA SER A 355 3.74 -4.66 21.85
C SER A 355 4.86 -5.51 21.26
N LEU A 356 5.03 -5.46 19.92
CA LEU A 356 6.11 -6.14 19.23
C LEU A 356 7.49 -5.70 19.74
N TYR A 357 7.75 -4.38 19.80
CA TYR A 357 9.05 -3.88 20.22
C TYR A 357 9.35 -4.22 21.69
N LYS A 358 8.37 -4.10 22.58
CA LYS A 358 8.51 -4.51 24.00
C LYS A 358 8.80 -6.00 24.16
N SER A 359 8.31 -6.84 23.24
CA SER A 359 8.58 -8.29 23.28
C SER A 359 10.01 -8.66 22.83
N ILE A 360 10.69 -7.77 22.11
CA ILE A 360 12.02 -8.01 21.54
C ILE A 360 13.13 -7.41 22.44
N VAL A 361 12.87 -6.25 23.01
CA VAL A 361 13.81 -5.57 23.93
C VAL A 361 13.39 -5.92 25.34
N LYS A 362 14.12 -6.85 25.94
CA LYS A 362 13.93 -7.26 27.34
C LYS A 362 14.73 -6.37 28.28
#